data_b0d30c9db0ab1321ad2b09e42517bdd1
#
_entry.id   b0d30c9db0ab1321ad2b09e42517bdd1
#
_cell.length_a   1.000
_cell.length_b   1.000
_cell.length_c   1.000
_cell.angle_alpha   90.00
_cell.angle_beta   90.00
_cell.angle_gamma   90.00
#
_symmetry.space_group_name_H-M   'P 1'
#
loop_
_entity.id
_entity.type
_entity.pdbx_description
1 polymer ?
#
loop_
_entity_poly.entity_id
_entity_poly.type
_entity_poly.pdbx_seq_one_letter_code
_entity_poly.pdbx_strand_id
1 'polypeptide(L)'
;MKGLQDIEQFLALPQIAKWLAIATVAGVLCGTASAALLASLEWATNWRESHLWIIALLPLGGLLSGLIYHYIGKSVEAGNNLLLEEIHNPKQTIPFRMAPLVLLGTVMTHFFGGSAGREGTALQMGASLADQLTKVLHLKGSDRRILLMTGISGGFASVFGTPLAGAVFGLEVLAIGKIRYDGLFSCMVAAIVGDYVTLKWGIHHTDYRLASIPSMSLENFSGGSASLLSAVFAGAVFGLVALLFAETTHRIGHIFKSRISYPPLRPMIGGAMIAIAVWAVGTTKYIGLGIPTIVDAFHIQLPPWDFAAKLAFTALTLGAGFKGGEVTPLFYIGATLGNALSLILPLPTSLLAGMGFVGVFGSAANTPLASIIMAIELFGLPAGAFAGISCVVSYLFSGHAGIYRAQRIGLSKYPRVFVEEGVSLATFPSHRQQPEFDLFSDIDSLGFVEMENGKPKRCLTALRLYFHYGARVHGKTGWRKLTAPPLNWHLPHLAKEFGIQQAVLHRVQMGYLRGNDLNHDHHEVTPHQLPQCLELIDHEAKLREFVKVYSADLRQVRIVLIRGEDLPHEDLHLHQD
;
A
#
# COMPACT_ATOMS: atom_id res chain seq x y z
N MET A 1 7.44 36.46 -33.51
CA MET A 1 6.52 35.50 -32.87
C MET A 1 6.99 34.03 -32.91
N LYS A 2 8.05 33.67 -33.63
CA LYS A 2 8.60 32.29 -33.62
C LYS A 2 9.33 31.91 -32.32
N GLY A 3 9.82 32.84 -31.51
CA GLY A 3 10.57 32.52 -30.27
C GLY A 3 9.74 32.22 -29.01
N LEU A 4 8.43 32.44 -29.02
CA LEU A 4 7.55 32.10 -27.87
C LEU A 4 6.96 30.69 -27.98
N GLN A 5 6.94 30.13 -29.20
CA GLN A 5 6.44 28.76 -29.43
C GLN A 5 7.45 27.67 -29.07
N ASP A 6 8.73 28.03 -28.85
CA ASP A 6 9.81 27.10 -28.48
C ASP A 6 10.01 27.02 -26.95
N ILE A 7 9.26 27.78 -26.16
CA ILE A 7 9.32 27.74 -24.71
C ILE A 7 8.40 26.60 -24.20
N GLU A 8 8.96 25.59 -23.58
CA GLU A 8 8.24 24.40 -23.08
C GLU A 8 6.96 24.73 -22.28
N GLN A 9 6.98 25.84 -21.52
CA GLN A 9 5.83 26.28 -20.72
C GLN A 9 4.61 26.63 -21.58
N PHE A 10 4.81 27.22 -22.79
CA PHE A 10 3.71 27.53 -23.69
C PHE A 10 3.16 26.30 -24.42
N LEU A 11 4.01 25.30 -24.65
CA LEU A 11 3.60 24.00 -25.21
C LEU A 11 2.75 23.20 -24.20
N ALA A 12 2.99 23.39 -22.90
CA ALA A 12 2.23 22.73 -21.83
C ALA A 12 0.85 23.32 -21.58
N LEU A 13 0.58 24.60 -21.95
CA LEU A 13 -0.68 25.28 -21.64
C LEU A 13 -1.96 24.56 -22.12
N PRO A 14 -2.03 23.99 -23.33
CA PRO A 14 -3.23 23.26 -23.77
C PRO A 14 -3.48 22.01 -22.94
N GLN A 15 -2.41 21.31 -22.52
CA GLN A 15 -2.50 20.13 -21.66
C GLN A 15 -2.96 20.50 -20.25
N ILE A 16 -2.43 21.58 -19.70
CA ILE A 16 -2.84 22.12 -18.39
C ILE A 16 -4.32 22.52 -18.43
N ALA A 17 -4.75 23.27 -19.46
CA ALA A 17 -6.14 23.68 -19.63
C ALA A 17 -7.09 22.47 -19.76
N LYS A 18 -6.69 21.45 -20.55
CA LYS A 18 -7.42 20.19 -20.67
C LYS A 18 -7.64 19.55 -19.31
N TRP A 19 -6.56 19.34 -18.54
CA TRP A 19 -6.63 18.68 -17.23
C TRP A 19 -7.31 19.54 -16.18
N LEU A 20 -7.21 20.86 -16.23
CA LEU A 20 -7.96 21.76 -15.37
C LEU A 20 -9.48 21.56 -15.55
N ALA A 21 -9.96 21.54 -16.79
CA ALA A 21 -11.36 21.34 -17.11
C ALA A 21 -11.86 19.94 -16.66
N ILE A 22 -11.11 18.89 -17.03
CA ILE A 22 -11.47 17.50 -16.69
C ILE A 22 -11.49 17.31 -15.17
N ALA A 23 -10.46 17.77 -14.45
CA ALA A 23 -10.36 17.64 -13.00
C ALA A 23 -11.42 18.45 -12.26
N THR A 24 -11.78 19.63 -12.78
CA THR A 24 -12.89 20.42 -12.24
C THR A 24 -14.22 19.66 -12.35
N VAL A 25 -14.53 19.10 -13.52
CA VAL A 25 -15.76 18.29 -13.71
C VAL A 25 -15.73 17.07 -12.79
N ALA A 26 -14.61 16.35 -12.72
CA ALA A 26 -14.45 15.22 -11.80
C ALA A 26 -14.66 15.64 -10.33
N GLY A 27 -14.08 16.76 -9.91
CA GLY A 27 -14.26 17.33 -8.57
C GLY A 27 -15.70 17.66 -8.24
N VAL A 28 -16.44 18.29 -9.18
CA VAL A 28 -17.87 18.57 -9.02
C VAL A 28 -18.68 17.28 -8.84
N LEU A 29 -18.41 16.25 -9.64
CA LEU A 29 -19.07 14.95 -9.52
C LEU A 29 -18.74 14.29 -8.16
N CYS A 30 -17.49 14.32 -7.74
CA CYS A 30 -17.05 13.77 -6.45
C CYS A 30 -17.71 14.51 -5.28
N GLY A 31 -17.68 15.85 -5.27
CA GLY A 31 -18.26 16.65 -4.20
C GLY A 31 -19.77 16.47 -4.06
N THR A 32 -20.49 16.44 -5.20
CA THR A 32 -21.94 16.20 -5.20
C THR A 32 -22.27 14.78 -4.70
N ALA A 33 -21.53 13.77 -5.16
CA ALA A 33 -21.72 12.39 -4.70
C ALA A 33 -21.43 12.24 -3.21
N SER A 34 -20.37 12.87 -2.72
CA SER A 34 -20.00 12.87 -1.29
C SER A 34 -21.02 13.59 -0.43
N ALA A 35 -21.58 14.71 -0.89
CA ALA A 35 -22.67 15.40 -0.21
C ALA A 35 -23.91 14.51 -0.06
N ALA A 36 -24.31 13.82 -1.13
CA ALA A 36 -25.41 12.87 -1.10
C ALA A 36 -25.14 11.70 -0.14
N LEU A 37 -23.91 11.17 -0.12
CA LEU A 37 -23.49 10.11 0.82
C LEU A 37 -23.58 10.59 2.27
N LEU A 38 -22.99 11.76 2.58
CA LEU A 38 -22.94 12.29 3.94
C LEU A 38 -24.33 12.60 4.49
N ALA A 39 -25.19 13.26 3.70
CA ALA A 39 -26.58 13.51 4.07
C ALA A 39 -27.37 12.21 4.31
N SER A 40 -27.20 11.22 3.44
CA SER A 40 -27.87 9.91 3.58
C SER A 40 -27.42 9.16 4.82
N LEU A 41 -26.12 9.22 5.16
CA LEU A 41 -25.57 8.57 6.35
C LEU A 41 -25.99 9.27 7.63
N GLU A 42 -26.05 10.59 7.64
CA GLU A 42 -26.55 11.36 8.76
C GLU A 42 -28.02 11.01 9.04
N TRP A 43 -28.86 11.02 8.00
CA TRP A 43 -30.26 10.59 8.10
C TRP A 43 -30.38 9.15 8.66
N ALA A 44 -29.62 8.20 8.09
CA ALA A 44 -29.68 6.81 8.51
C ALA A 44 -29.21 6.61 9.96
N THR A 45 -28.19 7.36 10.40
CA THR A 45 -27.67 7.32 11.76
C THR A 45 -28.66 7.90 12.75
N ASN A 46 -29.20 9.09 12.49
CA ASN A 46 -30.18 9.77 13.37
C ASN A 46 -31.46 8.94 13.52
N TRP A 47 -31.91 8.33 12.41
CA TRP A 47 -33.06 7.44 12.44
C TRP A 47 -32.79 6.19 13.31
N ARG A 48 -31.67 5.52 13.12
CA ARG A 48 -31.28 4.36 13.92
C ARG A 48 -31.15 4.70 15.41
N GLU A 49 -30.54 5.84 15.75
CA GLU A 49 -30.38 6.26 17.15
C GLU A 49 -31.71 6.53 17.84
N SER A 50 -32.71 6.99 17.08
CA SER A 50 -34.07 7.13 17.58
C SER A 50 -34.84 5.81 17.65
N HIS A 51 -34.39 4.76 16.97
CA HIS A 51 -35.08 3.48 16.80
C HIS A 51 -34.16 2.30 16.98
N LEU A 52 -33.56 2.13 18.15
CA LEU A 52 -32.53 1.11 18.43
C LEU A 52 -32.96 -0.33 18.12
N TRP A 53 -34.27 -0.62 18.12
CA TRP A 53 -34.79 -1.95 17.76
C TRP A 53 -34.40 -2.38 16.34
N ILE A 54 -34.08 -1.43 15.42
CA ILE A 54 -33.67 -1.73 14.05
C ILE A 54 -32.38 -2.58 14.00
N ILE A 55 -31.53 -2.52 15.04
CA ILE A 55 -30.30 -3.30 15.14
C ILE A 55 -30.61 -4.79 15.15
N ALA A 56 -31.74 -5.22 15.71
CA ALA A 56 -32.18 -6.61 15.67
C ALA A 56 -32.47 -7.10 14.23
N LEU A 57 -32.72 -6.17 13.29
CA LEU A 57 -32.93 -6.47 11.88
C LEU A 57 -31.64 -6.40 11.04
N LEU A 58 -30.48 -6.18 11.65
CA LEU A 58 -29.19 -6.18 10.95
C LEU A 58 -28.94 -7.47 10.13
N PRO A 59 -29.34 -8.69 10.57
CA PRO A 59 -29.28 -9.89 9.74
C PRO A 59 -30.07 -9.76 8.42
N LEU A 60 -31.24 -9.18 8.50
CA LEU A 60 -32.11 -8.98 7.32
C LEU A 60 -31.53 -7.93 6.38
N GLY A 61 -31.02 -6.81 6.90
CA GLY A 61 -30.29 -5.80 6.16
C GLY A 61 -29.06 -6.37 5.47
N GLY A 62 -28.32 -7.26 6.16
CA GLY A 62 -27.19 -7.98 5.61
C GLY A 62 -27.58 -8.91 4.46
N LEU A 63 -28.65 -9.70 4.64
CA LEU A 63 -29.18 -10.56 3.58
C LEU A 63 -29.58 -9.75 2.33
N LEU A 64 -30.32 -8.66 2.53
CA LEU A 64 -30.80 -7.81 1.43
C LEU A 64 -29.62 -7.17 0.68
N SER A 65 -28.64 -6.61 1.40
CA SER A 65 -27.41 -6.09 0.81
C SER A 65 -26.64 -7.18 0.04
N GLY A 66 -26.52 -8.36 0.62
CA GLY A 66 -25.87 -9.51 -0.01
C GLY A 66 -26.58 -9.95 -1.31
N LEU A 67 -27.92 -10.00 -1.33
CA LEU A 67 -28.71 -10.32 -2.52
C LEU A 67 -28.53 -9.27 -3.63
N ILE A 68 -28.58 -7.98 -3.30
CA ILE A 68 -28.36 -6.89 -4.26
C ILE A 68 -26.99 -7.04 -4.94
N TYR A 69 -25.94 -7.27 -4.15
CA TYR A 69 -24.59 -7.45 -4.71
C TYR A 69 -24.44 -8.75 -5.48
N HIS A 70 -25.06 -9.84 -5.02
CA HIS A 70 -24.99 -11.13 -5.72
C HIS A 70 -25.60 -11.08 -7.13
N TYR A 71 -26.78 -10.42 -7.28
CA TYR A 71 -27.48 -10.39 -8.57
C TYR A 71 -27.10 -9.19 -9.44
N ILE A 72 -26.86 -8.02 -8.84
CA ILE A 72 -26.66 -6.76 -9.58
C ILE A 72 -25.21 -6.28 -9.50
N GLY A 73 -24.55 -6.49 -8.34
CA GLY A 73 -23.27 -5.87 -8.00
C GLY A 73 -22.03 -6.76 -8.19
N LYS A 74 -22.15 -7.97 -8.76
CA LYS A 74 -21.03 -8.93 -8.86
C LYS A 74 -19.77 -8.36 -9.51
N SER A 75 -19.92 -7.52 -10.55
CA SER A 75 -18.78 -6.90 -11.26
C SER A 75 -18.06 -5.80 -10.49
N VAL A 76 -18.67 -5.28 -9.41
CA VAL A 76 -18.14 -4.18 -8.59
C VAL A 76 -17.93 -4.60 -7.13
N GLU A 77 -18.06 -5.89 -6.83
CA GLU A 77 -17.94 -6.44 -5.48
C GLU A 77 -16.58 -6.20 -4.85
N ALA A 78 -15.51 -6.18 -5.67
CA ALA A 78 -14.14 -5.96 -5.20
C ALA A 78 -13.87 -4.54 -4.66
N GLY A 79 -14.77 -3.58 -4.88
CA GLY A 79 -14.70 -2.24 -4.27
C GLY A 79 -13.42 -1.49 -4.60
N ASN A 80 -12.72 -0.97 -3.57
CA ASN A 80 -11.47 -0.23 -3.74
C ASN A 80 -10.37 -1.05 -4.44
N ASN A 81 -10.34 -2.36 -4.27
CA ASN A 81 -9.38 -3.20 -4.98
C ASN A 81 -9.58 -3.19 -6.49
N LEU A 82 -10.84 -3.08 -6.97
CA LEU A 82 -11.12 -2.92 -8.40
C LEU A 82 -10.55 -1.61 -8.95
N LEU A 83 -10.65 -0.51 -8.19
CA LEU A 83 -10.10 0.79 -8.59
C LEU A 83 -8.59 0.72 -8.77
N LEU A 84 -7.88 0.16 -7.78
CA LEU A 84 -6.43 0.02 -7.82
C LEU A 84 -5.97 -0.91 -8.95
N GLU A 85 -6.69 -2.02 -9.17
CA GLU A 85 -6.40 -2.94 -10.27
C GLU A 85 -6.53 -2.24 -11.64
N GLU A 86 -7.60 -1.45 -11.85
CA GLU A 86 -7.85 -0.72 -13.10
C GLU A 86 -6.85 0.43 -13.32
N ILE A 87 -6.29 1.01 -12.25
CA ILE A 87 -5.21 2.01 -12.38
C ILE A 87 -3.91 1.33 -12.81
N HIS A 88 -3.58 0.18 -12.24
CA HIS A 88 -2.36 -0.55 -12.60
C HIS A 88 -2.45 -1.23 -13.96
N ASN A 89 -3.57 -1.91 -14.23
CA ASN A 89 -3.83 -2.66 -15.45
C ASN A 89 -5.18 -2.25 -16.05
N PRO A 90 -5.27 -1.14 -16.78
CA PRO A 90 -6.51 -0.66 -17.37
C PRO A 90 -7.10 -1.67 -18.35
N LYS A 91 -8.21 -2.32 -18.01
CA LYS A 91 -8.90 -3.30 -18.86
C LYS A 91 -10.24 -2.78 -19.35
N GLN A 92 -11.09 -2.33 -18.42
CA GLN A 92 -12.47 -1.93 -18.71
C GLN A 92 -12.84 -0.69 -17.89
N THR A 93 -13.72 0.17 -18.47
CA THR A 93 -14.28 1.29 -17.72
C THR A 93 -15.08 0.76 -16.52
N ILE A 94 -14.87 1.35 -15.35
CA ILE A 94 -15.59 1.01 -14.14
C ILE A 94 -17.09 1.24 -14.36
N PRO A 95 -17.95 0.24 -14.09
CA PRO A 95 -19.39 0.41 -14.34
C PRO A 95 -19.99 1.54 -13.50
N PHE A 96 -20.79 2.42 -14.12
CA PHE A 96 -21.50 3.52 -13.42
C PHE A 96 -22.30 3.03 -12.20
N ARG A 97 -22.90 1.81 -12.31
CA ARG A 97 -23.67 1.20 -11.21
C ARG A 97 -22.89 1.01 -9.91
N MET A 98 -21.55 1.12 -9.93
CA MET A 98 -20.73 1.05 -8.71
C MET A 98 -21.11 2.17 -7.74
N ALA A 99 -21.27 3.40 -8.21
CA ALA A 99 -21.57 4.54 -7.36
C ALA A 99 -22.91 4.39 -6.60
N PRO A 100 -24.07 4.15 -7.24
CA PRO A 100 -25.32 3.98 -6.51
C PRO A 100 -25.36 2.69 -5.66
N LEU A 101 -24.72 1.61 -6.09
CA LEU A 101 -24.70 0.36 -5.33
C LEU A 101 -23.88 0.48 -4.04
N VAL A 102 -22.70 1.12 -4.09
CA VAL A 102 -21.88 1.27 -2.89
C VAL A 102 -22.51 2.30 -1.93
N LEU A 103 -23.15 3.34 -2.44
CA LEU A 103 -23.95 4.28 -1.65
C LEU A 103 -25.05 3.53 -0.88
N LEU A 104 -25.90 2.81 -1.61
CA LEU A 104 -27.01 2.05 -1.02
C LEU A 104 -26.51 1.02 0.00
N GLY A 105 -25.50 0.24 -0.35
CA GLY A 105 -24.96 -0.77 0.55
C GLY A 105 -24.37 -0.18 1.83
N THR A 106 -23.69 0.97 1.74
CA THR A 106 -23.12 1.65 2.91
C THR A 106 -24.22 2.26 3.78
N VAL A 107 -25.22 2.92 3.17
CA VAL A 107 -26.37 3.46 3.91
C VAL A 107 -27.12 2.33 4.64
N MET A 108 -27.38 1.20 3.98
CA MET A 108 -27.99 0.03 4.62
C MET A 108 -27.17 -0.49 5.81
N THR A 109 -25.84 -0.58 5.66
CA THR A 109 -24.95 -1.01 6.74
C THR A 109 -25.12 -0.12 7.98
N HIS A 110 -25.13 1.20 7.79
CA HIS A 110 -25.27 2.17 8.89
C HIS A 110 -26.69 2.22 9.47
N PHE A 111 -27.68 2.13 8.61
CA PHE A 111 -29.10 2.15 9.01
C PHE A 111 -29.44 1.00 9.94
N PHE A 112 -28.95 -0.22 9.65
CA PHE A 112 -29.18 -1.39 10.48
C PHE A 112 -28.18 -1.56 11.62
N GLY A 113 -27.10 -0.75 11.70
CA GLY A 113 -26.17 -0.75 12.82
C GLY A 113 -24.90 -1.58 12.60
N GLY A 114 -24.47 -1.81 11.38
CA GLY A 114 -23.14 -2.35 11.08
C GLY A 114 -22.04 -1.33 11.43
N SER A 115 -20.84 -1.82 11.74
CA SER A 115 -19.67 -1.00 12.04
C SER A 115 -18.81 -0.81 10.80
N ALA A 116 -18.87 0.35 10.16
CA ALA A 116 -18.15 0.65 8.93
C ALA A 116 -17.86 2.15 8.81
N GLY A 117 -16.98 2.52 7.90
CA GLY A 117 -16.66 3.90 7.50
C GLY A 117 -17.39 4.32 6.23
N ARG A 118 -17.16 5.55 5.81
CA ARG A 118 -17.80 6.21 4.67
C ARG A 118 -16.81 6.55 3.53
N GLU A 119 -15.54 6.69 3.84
CA GLU A 119 -14.52 7.21 2.94
C GLU A 119 -14.24 6.25 1.77
N GLY A 120 -14.11 4.95 2.06
CA GLY A 120 -13.95 3.94 1.00
C GLY A 120 -15.11 3.95 0.00
N THR A 121 -16.32 4.29 0.48
CA THR A 121 -17.50 4.48 -0.37
C THR A 121 -17.35 5.70 -1.26
N ALA A 122 -16.91 6.84 -0.70
CA ALA A 122 -16.68 8.06 -1.46
C ALA A 122 -15.60 7.91 -2.53
N LEU A 123 -14.51 7.18 -2.22
CA LEU A 123 -13.48 6.83 -3.21
C LEU A 123 -14.06 6.05 -4.39
N GLN A 124 -14.88 5.02 -4.09
CA GLN A 124 -15.53 4.21 -5.12
C GLN A 124 -16.51 5.01 -5.96
N MET A 125 -17.32 5.86 -5.34
CA MET A 125 -18.24 6.76 -6.04
C MET A 125 -17.46 7.74 -6.91
N GLY A 126 -16.48 8.44 -6.36
CA GLY A 126 -15.66 9.44 -7.05
C GLY A 126 -14.92 8.86 -8.26
N ALA A 127 -14.19 7.76 -8.08
CA ALA A 127 -13.46 7.13 -9.17
C ALA A 127 -14.40 6.55 -10.24
N SER A 128 -15.53 5.93 -9.84
CA SER A 128 -16.52 5.38 -10.78
C SER A 128 -17.19 6.46 -11.62
N LEU A 129 -17.54 7.59 -11.02
CA LEU A 129 -18.14 8.72 -11.73
C LEU A 129 -17.13 9.41 -12.64
N ALA A 130 -15.91 9.65 -12.15
CA ALA A 130 -14.84 10.23 -12.96
C ALA A 130 -14.53 9.35 -14.18
N ASP A 131 -14.46 8.02 -14.02
CA ASP A 131 -14.14 7.10 -15.13
C ASP A 131 -15.21 7.10 -16.26
N GLN A 132 -16.46 7.59 -16.00
CA GLN A 132 -17.42 7.77 -17.10
C GLN A 132 -16.95 8.82 -18.12
N LEU A 133 -16.16 9.82 -17.68
CA LEU A 133 -15.56 10.81 -18.58
C LEU A 133 -14.59 10.18 -19.58
N THR A 134 -14.02 9.02 -19.25
CA THR A 134 -13.17 8.24 -20.17
C THR A 134 -13.89 7.95 -21.49
N LYS A 135 -15.17 7.56 -21.42
CA LYS A 135 -15.98 7.25 -22.60
C LYS A 135 -16.34 8.51 -23.39
N VAL A 136 -16.74 9.57 -22.70
CA VAL A 136 -17.17 10.83 -23.31
C VAL A 136 -16.00 11.53 -23.99
N LEU A 137 -14.82 11.54 -23.36
CA LEU A 137 -13.64 12.25 -23.82
C LEU A 137 -12.65 11.34 -24.59
N HIS A 138 -12.99 10.05 -24.78
CA HIS A 138 -12.17 9.05 -25.48
C HIS A 138 -10.72 8.97 -24.92
N LEU A 139 -10.57 9.05 -23.58
CA LEU A 139 -9.26 9.01 -22.91
C LEU A 139 -8.65 7.61 -22.99
N LYS A 140 -7.33 7.53 -23.16
CA LYS A 140 -6.61 6.25 -23.33
C LYS A 140 -5.50 6.11 -22.29
N GLY A 141 -5.19 4.88 -21.93
CA GLY A 141 -3.99 4.46 -21.21
C GLY A 141 -3.64 5.35 -20.01
N SER A 142 -2.61 6.17 -20.14
CA SER A 142 -2.11 7.06 -19.08
C SER A 142 -3.13 8.11 -18.63
N ASP A 143 -3.87 8.71 -19.58
CA ASP A 143 -4.87 9.74 -19.24
C ASP A 143 -6.00 9.16 -18.38
N ARG A 144 -6.46 7.93 -18.67
CA ARG A 144 -7.47 7.26 -17.83
C ARG A 144 -6.94 6.95 -16.44
N ARG A 145 -5.66 6.55 -16.31
CA ARG A 145 -5.04 6.33 -15.00
C ARG A 145 -5.07 7.61 -14.15
N ILE A 146 -4.65 8.74 -14.74
CA ILE A 146 -4.68 10.04 -14.08
C ILE A 146 -6.12 10.40 -13.66
N LEU A 147 -7.10 10.15 -14.52
CA LEU A 147 -8.51 10.42 -14.22
C LEU A 147 -9.05 9.59 -13.04
N LEU A 148 -8.68 8.32 -12.95
CA LEU A 148 -9.05 7.47 -11.81
C LEU A 148 -8.42 7.97 -10.51
N MET A 149 -7.14 8.35 -10.53
CA MET A 149 -6.46 8.98 -9.38
C MET A 149 -7.15 10.29 -8.98
N THR A 150 -7.52 11.10 -9.97
CA THR A 150 -8.28 12.35 -9.78
C THR A 150 -9.62 12.10 -9.07
N GLY A 151 -10.34 11.04 -9.46
CA GLY A 151 -11.59 10.64 -8.81
C GLY A 151 -11.42 10.13 -7.38
N ILE A 152 -10.33 9.38 -7.10
CA ILE A 152 -9.96 8.95 -5.75
C ILE A 152 -9.66 10.16 -4.88
N SER A 153 -8.83 11.10 -5.36
CA SER A 153 -8.44 12.32 -4.63
C SER A 153 -9.64 13.22 -4.33
N GLY A 154 -10.50 13.46 -5.32
CA GLY A 154 -11.72 14.25 -5.15
C GLY A 154 -12.70 13.59 -4.18
N GLY A 155 -12.91 12.28 -4.28
CA GLY A 155 -13.77 11.52 -3.36
C GLY A 155 -13.28 11.53 -1.92
N PHE A 156 -11.96 11.41 -1.70
CA PHE A 156 -11.38 11.46 -0.37
C PHE A 156 -11.50 12.86 0.25
N ALA A 157 -11.05 13.88 -0.47
CA ALA A 157 -11.06 15.27 0.00
C ALA A 157 -12.48 15.74 0.36
N SER A 158 -13.46 15.45 -0.49
CA SER A 158 -14.85 15.88 -0.32
C SER A 158 -15.57 15.25 0.88
N VAL A 159 -15.11 14.12 1.40
CA VAL A 159 -15.69 13.50 2.61
C VAL A 159 -15.04 14.02 3.88
N PHE A 160 -13.73 14.34 3.82
CA PHE A 160 -12.97 14.75 4.99
C PHE A 160 -12.85 16.25 5.20
N GLY A 161 -12.90 17.04 4.14
CA GLY A 161 -12.53 18.45 4.22
C GLY A 161 -11.00 18.66 4.34
N THR A 162 -10.22 17.75 3.74
CA THR A 162 -8.76 17.80 3.73
C THR A 162 -8.24 17.71 2.29
N PRO A 163 -8.32 18.82 1.52
CA PRO A 163 -8.01 18.80 0.09
C PRO A 163 -6.53 18.45 -0.20
N LEU A 164 -5.58 18.93 0.59
CA LEU A 164 -4.16 18.62 0.36
C LEU A 164 -3.86 17.13 0.64
N ALA A 165 -4.36 16.62 1.76
CA ALA A 165 -4.22 15.21 2.09
C ALA A 165 -4.91 14.32 1.06
N GLY A 166 -6.11 14.70 0.60
CA GLY A 166 -6.85 13.96 -0.43
C GLY A 166 -6.12 13.92 -1.77
N ALA A 167 -5.51 15.03 -2.19
CA ALA A 167 -4.68 15.07 -3.39
C ALA A 167 -3.50 14.10 -3.30
N VAL A 168 -2.75 14.13 -2.20
CA VAL A 168 -1.58 13.25 -1.99
C VAL A 168 -2.00 11.80 -1.79
N PHE A 169 -3.14 11.54 -1.12
CA PHE A 169 -3.66 10.18 -0.94
C PHE A 169 -3.88 9.45 -2.27
N GLY A 170 -4.50 10.10 -3.27
CA GLY A 170 -4.72 9.49 -4.58
C GLY A 170 -3.44 9.16 -5.34
N LEU A 171 -2.32 9.83 -5.03
CA LEU A 171 -1.00 9.60 -5.62
C LEU A 171 -0.22 8.50 -4.89
N GLU A 172 -0.42 8.39 -3.57
CA GLU A 172 0.36 7.53 -2.67
C GLU A 172 -0.26 6.14 -2.50
N VAL A 173 -1.60 6.04 -2.50
CA VAL A 173 -2.33 4.79 -2.21
C VAL A 173 -2.10 3.67 -3.21
N LEU A 174 -1.55 3.98 -4.38
CA LEU A 174 -1.39 3.02 -5.48
C LEU A 174 -0.31 1.99 -5.22
N ALA A 175 0.82 2.42 -4.67
CA ALA A 175 1.97 1.55 -4.48
C ALA A 175 2.76 1.91 -3.23
N ILE A 176 3.14 0.90 -2.46
CA ILE A 176 4.01 1.03 -1.29
C ILE A 176 5.39 1.54 -1.75
N GLY A 177 5.86 2.64 -1.15
CA GLY A 177 7.19 3.19 -1.41
C GLY A 177 7.34 3.96 -2.72
N LYS A 178 6.26 4.20 -3.49
CA LYS A 178 6.28 5.02 -4.71
C LYS A 178 5.09 5.97 -4.77
N ILE A 179 5.35 7.20 -5.24
CA ILE A 179 4.32 8.23 -5.47
C ILE A 179 4.28 8.57 -6.96
N ARG A 180 3.08 8.77 -7.48
CA ARG A 180 2.84 9.12 -8.89
C ARG A 180 2.60 10.60 -9.07
N TYR A 181 3.67 11.36 -9.40
CA TYR A 181 3.57 12.81 -9.59
C TYR A 181 2.86 13.25 -10.89
N ASP A 182 2.73 12.35 -11.86
CA ASP A 182 2.03 12.63 -13.13
C ASP A 182 0.56 13.03 -12.95
N GLY A 183 -0.09 12.60 -11.86
CA GLY A 183 -1.44 12.97 -11.48
C GLY A 183 -1.57 14.19 -10.56
N LEU A 184 -0.45 14.78 -10.07
CA LEU A 184 -0.48 15.77 -8.98
C LEU A 184 -1.40 16.95 -9.26
N PHE A 185 -1.28 17.57 -10.43
CA PHE A 185 -2.10 18.73 -10.81
C PHE A 185 -3.60 18.40 -10.81
N SER A 186 -3.98 17.32 -11.48
CA SER A 186 -5.38 16.92 -11.60
C SER A 186 -5.99 16.48 -10.26
N CYS A 187 -5.23 15.75 -9.45
CA CYS A 187 -5.64 15.33 -8.12
C CYS A 187 -5.86 16.52 -7.19
N MET A 188 -4.96 17.53 -7.24
CA MET A 188 -5.08 18.75 -6.44
C MET A 188 -6.33 19.55 -6.83
N VAL A 189 -6.55 19.76 -8.14
CA VAL A 189 -7.73 20.49 -8.63
C VAL A 189 -9.01 19.78 -8.20
N ALA A 190 -9.11 18.47 -8.41
CA ALA A 190 -10.32 17.73 -8.06
C ALA A 190 -10.57 17.65 -6.55
N ALA A 191 -9.51 17.57 -5.74
CA ALA A 191 -9.59 17.57 -4.29
C ALA A 191 -10.16 18.92 -3.77
N ILE A 192 -9.61 20.04 -4.24
CA ILE A 192 -10.08 21.39 -3.85
C ILE A 192 -11.50 21.63 -4.33
N VAL A 193 -11.81 21.31 -5.59
CA VAL A 193 -13.15 21.52 -6.15
C VAL A 193 -14.17 20.60 -5.48
N GLY A 194 -13.79 19.34 -5.20
CA GLY A 194 -14.69 18.38 -4.55
C GLY A 194 -15.06 18.80 -3.14
N ASP A 195 -14.10 19.25 -2.34
CA ASP A 195 -14.33 19.79 -1.00
C ASP A 195 -15.22 21.04 -1.06
N TYR A 196 -14.87 22.02 -1.91
CA TYR A 196 -15.65 23.23 -2.10
C TYR A 196 -17.12 22.95 -2.50
N VAL A 197 -17.34 22.01 -3.40
CA VAL A 197 -18.70 21.64 -3.85
C VAL A 197 -19.49 20.98 -2.71
N THR A 198 -18.86 20.12 -1.91
CA THR A 198 -19.50 19.50 -0.73
C THR A 198 -19.96 20.55 0.27
N LEU A 199 -19.12 21.55 0.56
CA LEU A 199 -19.48 22.68 1.41
C LEU A 199 -20.62 23.51 0.81
N LYS A 200 -20.69 23.71 -0.52
CA LYS A 200 -21.77 24.40 -1.20
C LYS A 200 -23.10 23.67 -1.12
N TRP A 201 -23.11 22.34 -1.00
CA TRP A 201 -24.30 21.55 -0.71
C TRP A 201 -24.78 21.68 0.76
N GLY A 202 -24.11 22.50 1.59
CA GLY A 202 -24.46 22.72 2.99
C GLY A 202 -23.97 21.61 3.94
N ILE A 203 -23.08 20.74 3.48
CA ILE A 203 -22.49 19.71 4.33
C ILE A 203 -21.27 20.28 5.02
N HIS A 204 -21.25 20.22 6.35
CA HIS A 204 -20.11 20.62 7.17
C HIS A 204 -19.34 19.39 7.63
N HIS A 205 -18.01 19.45 7.53
CA HIS A 205 -17.13 18.39 8.03
C HIS A 205 -17.05 18.42 9.55
N THR A 206 -16.77 17.27 10.15
CA THR A 206 -16.56 17.17 11.60
C THR A 206 -15.31 17.93 11.99
N ASP A 207 -15.42 18.81 12.97
CA ASP A 207 -14.27 19.54 13.53
C ASP A 207 -13.54 18.65 14.55
N TYR A 208 -12.30 18.30 14.24
CA TYR A 208 -11.42 17.49 15.10
C TYR A 208 -10.34 18.35 15.78
N ARG A 209 -10.57 19.65 15.93
CA ARG A 209 -9.55 20.54 16.53
C ARG A 209 -9.11 20.05 17.89
N LEU A 210 -7.79 20.01 18.06
CA LEU A 210 -7.20 19.72 19.36
C LEU A 210 -7.42 20.90 20.30
N ALA A 211 -8.07 20.66 21.45
CA ALA A 211 -8.13 21.64 22.53
C ALA A 211 -6.71 21.82 23.06
N SER A 212 -6.10 22.97 22.77
CA SER A 212 -4.75 23.40 23.19
C SER A 212 -3.65 22.33 23.03
N ILE A 213 -3.00 22.32 21.86
CA ILE A 213 -1.65 21.78 21.78
C ILE A 213 -0.78 22.77 22.54
N PRO A 214 0.00 22.34 23.56
CA PRO A 214 1.05 23.19 24.10
C PRO A 214 1.87 23.70 22.91
N SER A 215 2.19 25.00 22.88
CA SER A 215 3.01 25.58 21.82
C SER A 215 4.34 24.82 21.77
N MET A 216 4.37 23.75 20.99
CA MET A 216 5.56 22.94 20.79
C MET A 216 6.38 23.58 19.67
N SER A 217 6.93 24.76 19.97
CA SER A 217 8.09 25.23 19.23
C SER A 217 9.22 24.25 19.50
N LEU A 218 10.01 23.95 18.47
CA LEU A 218 11.24 23.14 18.62
C LEU A 218 12.16 23.68 19.73
N GLU A 219 12.03 24.95 20.10
CA GLU A 219 12.73 25.63 21.19
C GLU A 219 12.21 25.20 22.59
N ASN A 220 10.93 24.82 22.72
CA ASN A 220 10.34 24.33 23.97
C ASN A 220 10.40 22.78 24.08
N PHE A 221 11.25 22.16 23.34
CA PHE A 221 11.59 20.73 23.43
C PHE A 221 12.32 20.37 24.75
N SER A 222 12.03 21.11 25.81
CA SER A 222 12.56 20.88 27.17
C SER A 222 12.08 19.58 27.82
N GLY A 223 11.07 18.91 27.23
CA GLY A 223 10.68 17.53 27.54
C GLY A 223 11.66 16.46 27.03
N GLY A 224 12.65 16.85 26.25
CA GLY A 224 13.81 16.07 25.85
C GLY A 224 13.50 14.78 25.08
N SER A 225 14.45 13.88 25.14
CA SER A 225 14.43 12.54 24.53
C SER A 225 13.21 11.68 24.92
N ALA A 226 12.62 11.89 26.11
CA ALA A 226 11.49 11.13 26.61
C ALA A 226 10.21 11.32 25.76
N SER A 227 9.91 12.54 25.31
CA SER A 227 8.73 12.82 24.47
C SER A 227 8.87 12.21 23.06
N LEU A 228 10.09 12.28 22.50
CA LEU A 228 10.39 11.65 21.20
C LEU A 228 10.32 10.13 21.28
N LEU A 229 10.90 9.54 22.32
CA LEU A 229 10.82 8.08 22.53
C LEU A 229 9.39 7.61 22.73
N SER A 230 8.58 8.42 23.44
CA SER A 230 7.13 8.15 23.61
C SER A 230 6.40 8.19 22.27
N ALA A 231 6.72 9.14 21.40
CA ALA A 231 6.13 9.23 20.05
C ALA A 231 6.52 8.04 19.17
N VAL A 232 7.79 7.61 19.23
CA VAL A 232 8.28 6.41 18.52
C VAL A 232 7.60 5.16 19.04
N PHE A 233 7.50 4.99 20.36
CA PHE A 233 6.81 3.84 20.96
C PHE A 233 5.34 3.81 20.59
N ALA A 234 4.63 4.94 20.71
CA ALA A 234 3.22 5.04 20.29
C ALA A 234 3.06 4.69 18.80
N GLY A 235 3.94 5.22 17.94
CA GLY A 235 3.95 4.88 16.51
C GLY A 235 4.11 3.38 16.26
N ALA A 236 5.01 2.70 16.99
CA ALA A 236 5.18 1.25 16.86
C ALA A 236 3.90 0.50 17.23
N VAL A 237 3.25 0.87 18.34
CA VAL A 237 1.98 0.27 18.78
C VAL A 237 0.87 0.53 17.75
N PHE A 238 0.77 1.73 17.20
CA PHE A 238 -0.21 2.06 16.16
C PHE A 238 0.00 1.21 14.90
N GLY A 239 1.24 1.01 14.46
CA GLY A 239 1.56 0.14 13.32
C GLY A 239 1.16 -1.32 13.54
N LEU A 240 1.42 -1.86 14.74
CA LEU A 240 1.03 -3.23 15.11
C LEU A 240 -0.50 -3.41 15.16
N VAL A 241 -1.24 -2.41 15.67
CA VAL A 241 -2.71 -2.47 15.68
C VAL A 241 -3.29 -2.32 14.28
N ALA A 242 -2.69 -1.52 13.41
CA ALA A 242 -3.08 -1.45 12.00
C ALA A 242 -2.87 -2.79 11.27
N LEU A 243 -1.74 -3.45 11.50
CA LEU A 243 -1.47 -4.81 11.02
C LEU A 243 -2.53 -5.79 11.53
N LEU A 244 -2.82 -5.76 12.83
CA LEU A 244 -3.83 -6.63 13.46
C LEU A 244 -5.21 -6.43 12.85
N PHE A 245 -5.62 -5.17 12.61
CA PHE A 245 -6.89 -4.85 11.96
C PHE A 245 -6.96 -5.44 10.55
N ALA A 246 -5.96 -5.17 9.71
CA ALA A 246 -5.92 -5.65 8.34
C ALA A 246 -5.97 -7.18 8.27
N GLU A 247 -5.11 -7.86 9.04
CA GLU A 247 -5.05 -9.33 9.08
C GLU A 247 -6.34 -9.94 9.61
N THR A 248 -6.91 -9.38 10.69
CA THR A 248 -8.15 -9.89 11.30
C THR A 248 -9.31 -9.77 10.31
N THR A 249 -9.46 -8.60 9.67
CA THR A 249 -10.54 -8.37 8.69
C THR A 249 -10.42 -9.34 7.51
N HIS A 250 -9.21 -9.53 6.99
CA HIS A 250 -8.97 -10.47 5.88
C HIS A 250 -9.19 -11.93 6.28
N ARG A 251 -8.74 -12.34 7.48
CA ARG A 251 -8.96 -13.70 7.99
C ARG A 251 -10.44 -14.00 8.20
N ILE A 252 -11.19 -13.08 8.82
CA ILE A 252 -12.65 -13.22 8.98
C ILE A 252 -13.30 -13.35 7.61
N GLY A 253 -12.95 -12.50 6.64
CA GLY A 253 -13.46 -12.59 5.28
C GLY A 253 -13.16 -13.91 4.60
N HIS A 254 -11.98 -14.47 4.80
CA HIS A 254 -11.61 -15.79 4.30
C HIS A 254 -12.44 -16.90 4.95
N ILE A 255 -12.63 -16.84 6.29
CA ILE A 255 -13.46 -17.83 7.04
C ILE A 255 -14.89 -17.81 6.53
N PHE A 256 -15.51 -16.63 6.38
CA PHE A 256 -16.87 -16.52 5.86
C PHE A 256 -16.98 -17.07 4.43
N LYS A 257 -16.00 -16.77 3.56
CA LYS A 257 -15.97 -17.28 2.17
C LYS A 257 -15.78 -18.79 2.10
N SER A 258 -14.95 -19.38 2.96
CA SER A 258 -14.66 -20.81 2.97
C SER A 258 -15.78 -21.67 3.61
N ARG A 259 -16.48 -21.11 4.63
CA ARG A 259 -17.51 -21.84 5.38
C ARG A 259 -18.93 -21.65 4.82
N ILE A 260 -19.20 -20.53 4.15
CA ILE A 260 -20.54 -20.18 3.67
C ILE A 260 -20.48 -20.03 2.14
N SER A 261 -20.97 -21.05 1.43
CA SER A 261 -20.92 -21.12 -0.03
C SER A 261 -21.83 -20.08 -0.70
N TYR A 262 -23.03 -19.83 -0.14
CA TYR A 262 -23.98 -18.85 -0.69
C TYR A 262 -23.65 -17.43 -0.20
N PRO A 263 -23.12 -16.53 -1.07
CA PRO A 263 -22.60 -15.23 -0.67
C PRO A 263 -23.57 -14.35 0.15
N PRO A 264 -24.89 -14.27 -0.17
CA PRO A 264 -25.82 -13.44 0.59
C PRO A 264 -26.01 -13.84 2.06
N LEU A 265 -25.76 -15.10 2.43
CA LEU A 265 -25.86 -15.54 3.82
C LEU A 265 -24.69 -15.05 4.70
N ARG A 266 -23.57 -14.66 4.09
CA ARG A 266 -22.38 -14.18 4.84
C ARG A 266 -22.70 -12.94 5.66
N PRO A 267 -23.19 -11.83 5.06
CA PRO A 267 -23.54 -10.64 5.84
C PRO A 267 -24.78 -10.87 6.72
N MET A 268 -25.70 -11.81 6.38
CA MET A 268 -26.81 -12.17 7.25
C MET A 268 -26.29 -12.75 8.57
N ILE A 269 -25.40 -13.75 8.52
CA ILE A 269 -24.85 -14.40 9.71
C ILE A 269 -23.98 -13.42 10.49
N GLY A 270 -23.12 -12.65 9.81
CA GLY A 270 -22.33 -11.60 10.45
C GLY A 270 -23.19 -10.55 11.14
N GLY A 271 -24.31 -10.15 10.52
CA GLY A 271 -25.28 -9.23 11.12
C GLY A 271 -25.92 -9.78 12.38
N ALA A 272 -26.26 -11.07 12.39
CA ALA A 272 -26.75 -11.74 13.61
C ALA A 272 -25.71 -11.73 14.74
N MET A 273 -24.46 -12.03 14.43
CA MET A 273 -23.36 -12.00 15.41
C MET A 273 -23.17 -10.58 15.98
N ILE A 274 -23.23 -9.55 15.14
CA ILE A 274 -23.08 -8.15 15.58
C ILE A 274 -24.26 -7.73 16.43
N ALA A 275 -25.51 -8.04 16.04
CA ALA A 275 -26.69 -7.71 16.81
C ALA A 275 -26.65 -8.36 18.21
N ILE A 276 -26.26 -9.63 18.30
CA ILE A 276 -26.05 -10.33 19.57
C ILE A 276 -24.92 -9.66 20.38
N ALA A 277 -23.81 -9.29 19.73
CA ALA A 277 -22.70 -8.62 20.41
C ALA A 277 -23.11 -7.26 20.98
N VAL A 278 -23.87 -6.45 20.23
CA VAL A 278 -24.43 -5.17 20.72
C VAL A 278 -25.30 -5.39 21.96
N TRP A 279 -26.18 -6.38 21.91
CA TRP A 279 -27.03 -6.72 23.02
C TRP A 279 -26.24 -7.19 24.26
N ALA A 280 -25.24 -8.06 24.06
CA ALA A 280 -24.40 -8.60 25.13
C ALA A 280 -23.50 -7.54 25.79
N VAL A 281 -22.97 -6.60 25.00
CA VAL A 281 -22.10 -5.50 25.51
C VAL A 281 -22.94 -4.37 26.09
N GLY A 282 -24.23 -4.26 25.73
CA GLY A 282 -25.16 -3.27 26.26
C GLY A 282 -24.90 -1.83 25.78
N THR A 283 -24.16 -1.65 24.68
CA THR A 283 -23.88 -0.32 24.13
C THR A 283 -23.83 -0.31 22.60
N THR A 284 -24.22 0.81 22.01
CA THR A 284 -24.15 1.07 20.56
C THR A 284 -22.90 1.83 20.13
N LYS A 285 -21.97 2.08 21.06
CA LYS A 285 -20.76 2.88 20.88
C LYS A 285 -19.86 2.38 19.74
N TYR A 286 -19.82 1.06 19.51
CA TYR A 286 -18.91 0.42 18.56
C TYR A 286 -19.51 0.18 17.17
N ILE A 287 -20.81 0.47 16.97
CA ILE A 287 -21.46 0.38 15.67
C ILE A 287 -21.45 1.74 14.91
N GLY A 288 -21.84 1.73 13.63
CA GLY A 288 -21.84 2.91 12.78
C GLY A 288 -20.45 3.53 12.62
N LEU A 289 -20.39 4.83 12.37
CA LEU A 289 -19.15 5.60 12.22
C LEU A 289 -18.39 5.77 13.55
N GLY A 290 -19.12 6.02 14.65
CA GLY A 290 -18.54 6.28 15.96
C GLY A 290 -17.88 7.64 16.13
N ILE A 291 -18.28 8.64 15.31
CA ILE A 291 -17.74 10.01 15.33
C ILE A 291 -17.77 10.65 16.73
N PRO A 292 -18.88 10.57 17.52
CA PRO A 292 -18.88 11.14 18.87
C PRO A 292 -17.74 10.61 19.74
N THR A 293 -17.49 9.31 19.72
CA THR A 293 -16.38 8.71 20.50
C THR A 293 -15.00 9.13 19.98
N ILE A 294 -14.85 9.35 18.66
CA ILE A 294 -13.60 9.89 18.12
C ILE A 294 -13.35 11.28 18.72
N VAL A 295 -14.38 12.15 18.73
CA VAL A 295 -14.28 13.49 19.32
C VAL A 295 -13.99 13.41 20.82
N ASP A 296 -14.71 12.56 21.55
CA ASP A 296 -14.50 12.34 22.98
C ASP A 296 -13.04 11.90 23.31
N ALA A 297 -12.42 11.11 22.42
CA ALA A 297 -11.05 10.64 22.61
C ALA A 297 -10.02 11.77 22.70
N PHE A 298 -10.33 12.94 22.16
CA PHE A 298 -9.46 14.14 22.25
C PHE A 298 -9.66 14.93 23.56
N HIS A 299 -10.79 14.75 24.24
CA HIS A 299 -11.20 15.63 25.34
C HIS A 299 -11.31 14.94 26.69
N ILE A 300 -11.70 13.68 26.72
CA ILE A 300 -11.92 12.92 27.94
C ILE A 300 -11.18 11.60 27.91
N GLN A 301 -10.89 11.04 29.09
CA GLN A 301 -10.31 9.69 29.20
C GLN A 301 -11.39 8.65 28.93
N LEU A 302 -11.15 7.80 27.93
CA LEU A 302 -12.03 6.71 27.55
C LEU A 302 -11.57 5.37 28.12
N PRO A 303 -12.46 4.35 28.16
CA PRO A 303 -12.07 3.00 28.50
C PRO A 303 -10.96 2.49 27.58
N PRO A 304 -9.86 1.91 28.12
CA PRO A 304 -8.68 1.57 27.34
C PRO A 304 -8.91 0.43 26.33
N TRP A 305 -10.03 -0.30 26.42
CA TRP A 305 -10.39 -1.38 25.50
C TRP A 305 -11.24 -0.94 24.30
N ASP A 306 -11.64 0.34 24.22
CA ASP A 306 -12.53 0.85 23.16
C ASP A 306 -11.98 0.61 21.76
N PHE A 307 -10.65 0.76 21.57
CA PHE A 307 -10.01 0.49 20.28
C PHE A 307 -10.17 -0.98 19.85
N ALA A 308 -10.03 -1.92 20.80
CA ALA A 308 -10.12 -3.35 20.51
C ALA A 308 -11.56 -3.77 20.21
N ALA A 309 -12.54 -3.21 20.95
CA ALA A 309 -13.94 -3.44 20.68
C ALA A 309 -14.34 -2.93 19.30
N LYS A 310 -13.96 -1.70 18.94
CA LYS A 310 -14.22 -1.15 17.60
C LYS A 310 -13.56 -1.98 16.50
N LEU A 311 -12.32 -2.42 16.71
CA LEU A 311 -11.61 -3.31 15.80
C LEU A 311 -12.42 -4.60 15.55
N ALA A 312 -12.87 -5.26 16.62
CA ALA A 312 -13.62 -6.51 16.52
C ALA A 312 -14.95 -6.33 15.77
N PHE A 313 -15.74 -5.31 16.12
CA PHE A 313 -17.01 -5.01 15.46
C PHE A 313 -16.85 -4.68 13.98
N THR A 314 -15.83 -3.88 13.64
CA THR A 314 -15.58 -3.50 12.25
C THR A 314 -15.04 -4.67 11.43
N ALA A 315 -14.05 -5.40 11.96
CA ALA A 315 -13.50 -6.56 11.28
C ALA A 315 -14.56 -7.64 11.01
N LEU A 316 -15.50 -7.84 11.95
CA LEU A 316 -16.64 -8.75 11.76
C LEU A 316 -17.62 -8.20 10.70
N THR A 317 -17.96 -6.92 10.76
CA THR A 317 -18.88 -6.29 9.79
C THR A 317 -18.35 -6.42 8.36
N LEU A 318 -17.14 -5.92 8.11
CA LEU A 318 -16.55 -5.90 6.78
C LEU A 318 -16.14 -7.30 6.32
N GLY A 319 -15.57 -8.11 7.21
CA GLY A 319 -15.20 -9.50 6.93
C GLY A 319 -16.41 -10.38 6.57
N ALA A 320 -17.58 -10.13 7.16
CA ALA A 320 -18.81 -10.81 6.79
C ALA A 320 -19.36 -10.38 5.42
N GLY A 321 -18.87 -9.26 4.83
CA GLY A 321 -19.23 -8.81 3.49
C GLY A 321 -20.22 -7.65 3.44
N PHE A 322 -20.52 -6.99 4.55
CA PHE A 322 -21.22 -5.71 4.56
C PHE A 322 -20.44 -4.67 3.74
N LYS A 323 -21.14 -3.69 3.19
CA LYS A 323 -20.52 -2.61 2.41
C LYS A 323 -20.28 -1.38 3.29
N GLY A 324 -19.15 -0.73 3.07
CA GLY A 324 -18.68 0.45 3.79
C GLY A 324 -17.17 0.58 3.67
N GLY A 325 -16.61 1.63 4.26
CA GLY A 325 -15.15 1.86 4.30
C GLY A 325 -14.51 1.36 5.58
N GLU A 326 -13.18 1.22 5.54
CA GLU A 326 -12.35 0.88 6.71
C GLU A 326 -11.80 2.12 7.43
N VAL A 327 -11.79 3.29 6.78
CA VAL A 327 -10.99 4.46 7.20
C VAL A 327 -11.51 5.12 8.48
N THR A 328 -12.81 5.51 8.57
CA THR A 328 -13.36 6.06 9.83
C THR A 328 -13.18 5.12 11.02
N PRO A 329 -13.43 3.80 10.91
CA PRO A 329 -13.09 2.86 11.98
C PRO A 329 -11.61 2.87 12.38
N LEU A 330 -10.68 3.02 11.44
CA LEU A 330 -9.25 3.12 11.75
C LEU A 330 -8.93 4.41 12.51
N PHE A 331 -9.60 5.52 12.19
CA PHE A 331 -9.50 6.75 12.98
C PHE A 331 -10.01 6.56 14.41
N TYR A 332 -11.15 5.88 14.56
CA TYR A 332 -11.69 5.55 15.87
C TYR A 332 -10.70 4.70 16.67
N ILE A 333 -10.22 3.60 16.06
CA ILE A 333 -9.25 2.69 16.70
C ILE A 333 -7.99 3.46 17.07
N GLY A 334 -7.48 4.28 16.17
CA GLY A 334 -6.27 5.07 16.42
C GLY A 334 -6.44 6.11 17.52
N ALA A 335 -7.52 6.91 17.47
CA ALA A 335 -7.77 7.94 18.46
C ALA A 335 -7.99 7.36 19.86
N THR A 336 -8.80 6.28 19.99
CA THR A 336 -9.04 5.64 21.29
C THR A 336 -7.82 4.86 21.81
N LEU A 337 -6.99 4.29 20.92
CA LEU A 337 -5.71 3.69 21.31
C LEU A 337 -4.72 4.75 21.78
N GLY A 338 -4.63 5.90 21.10
CA GLY A 338 -3.81 7.03 21.54
C GLY A 338 -4.27 7.57 22.89
N ASN A 339 -5.59 7.69 23.08
CA ASN A 339 -6.19 8.04 24.36
C ASN A 339 -5.81 7.04 25.48
N ALA A 340 -5.86 5.72 25.19
CA ALA A 340 -5.46 4.70 26.15
C ALA A 340 -3.96 4.77 26.50
N LEU A 341 -3.10 5.05 25.52
CA LEU A 341 -1.66 5.21 25.71
C LEU A 341 -1.29 6.42 26.57
N SER A 342 -2.16 7.44 26.68
CA SER A 342 -1.91 8.60 27.54
C SER A 342 -1.88 8.24 29.05
N LEU A 343 -2.38 7.08 29.42
CA LEU A 343 -2.29 6.58 30.81
C LEU A 343 -0.85 6.18 31.19
N ILE A 344 0.01 5.88 30.21
CA ILE A 344 1.35 5.34 30.43
C ILE A 344 2.45 6.20 29.80
N LEU A 345 2.12 7.04 28.83
CA LEU A 345 3.09 7.89 28.12
C LEU A 345 2.98 9.35 28.55
N PRO A 346 4.09 10.05 28.77
CA PRO A 346 4.13 11.45 29.23
C PRO A 346 3.85 12.44 28.09
N LEU A 347 2.77 12.23 27.33
CA LEU A 347 2.28 13.10 26.28
C LEU A 347 0.81 13.46 26.50
N PRO A 348 0.35 14.65 26.09
CA PRO A 348 -1.06 15.03 26.21
C PRO A 348 -2.00 14.04 25.52
N THR A 349 -3.12 13.73 26.15
CA THR A 349 -4.13 12.80 25.62
C THR A 349 -4.61 13.20 24.23
N SER A 350 -4.91 14.49 24.01
CA SER A 350 -5.33 15.01 22.72
C SER A 350 -4.28 14.80 21.62
N LEU A 351 -3.00 14.99 21.95
CA LEU A 351 -1.90 14.78 21.01
C LEU A 351 -1.74 13.29 20.66
N LEU A 352 -1.73 12.40 21.65
CA LEU A 352 -1.64 10.95 21.43
C LEU A 352 -2.85 10.43 20.65
N ALA A 353 -4.06 10.92 20.93
CA ALA A 353 -5.27 10.61 20.17
C ALA A 353 -5.14 11.04 18.69
N GLY A 354 -4.62 12.26 18.44
CA GLY A 354 -4.36 12.76 17.08
C GLY A 354 -3.29 11.96 16.35
N MET A 355 -2.19 11.62 17.04
CA MET A 355 -1.12 10.78 16.51
C MET A 355 -1.66 9.38 16.13
N GLY A 356 -2.49 8.79 17.00
CA GLY A 356 -3.12 7.50 16.75
C GLY A 356 -4.11 7.55 15.59
N PHE A 357 -4.94 8.59 15.53
CA PHE A 357 -5.90 8.83 14.45
C PHE A 357 -5.23 8.70 13.07
N VAL A 358 -4.16 9.45 12.83
CA VAL A 358 -3.46 9.43 11.53
C VAL A 358 -2.48 8.25 11.39
N GLY A 359 -1.84 7.81 12.49
CA GLY A 359 -0.82 6.76 12.47
C GLY A 359 -1.40 5.38 12.15
N VAL A 360 -2.53 5.01 12.76
CA VAL A 360 -3.19 3.72 12.49
C VAL A 360 -3.74 3.70 11.05
N PHE A 361 -4.38 4.77 10.61
CA PHE A 361 -4.88 4.86 9.24
C PHE A 361 -3.75 4.85 8.21
N GLY A 362 -2.75 5.73 8.35
CA GLY A 362 -1.66 5.87 7.40
C GLY A 362 -0.87 4.57 7.21
N SER A 363 -0.71 3.79 8.27
CA SER A 363 -0.03 2.50 8.20
C SER A 363 -0.93 1.40 7.62
N ALA A 364 -2.22 1.38 7.93
CA ALA A 364 -3.17 0.42 7.36
C ALA A 364 -3.42 0.65 5.86
N ALA A 365 -3.42 1.91 5.42
CA ALA A 365 -3.56 2.29 4.01
C ALA A 365 -2.22 2.33 3.26
N ASN A 366 -1.08 2.26 3.96
CA ASN A 366 0.27 2.49 3.43
C ASN A 366 0.44 3.87 2.79
N THR A 367 -0.12 4.91 3.42
CA THR A 367 -0.11 6.30 2.94
C THR A 367 0.39 7.25 4.03
N PRO A 368 1.66 7.14 4.47
CA PRO A 368 2.19 7.94 5.56
C PRO A 368 2.23 9.44 5.25
N LEU A 369 2.57 9.85 4.01
CA LEU A 369 2.66 11.28 3.67
C LEU A 369 1.29 11.94 3.62
N ALA A 370 0.29 11.31 3.00
CA ALA A 370 -1.08 11.81 3.01
C ALA A 370 -1.61 11.96 4.44
N SER A 371 -1.26 11.02 5.33
CA SER A 371 -1.69 11.04 6.74
C SER A 371 -1.00 12.13 7.55
N ILE A 372 0.28 12.44 7.27
CA ILE A 372 0.99 13.58 7.89
C ILE A 372 0.34 14.91 7.47
N ILE A 373 0.06 15.06 6.18
CA ILE A 373 -0.61 16.25 5.65
C ILE A 373 -2.02 16.38 6.26
N MET A 374 -2.76 15.27 6.37
CA MET A 374 -4.07 15.24 7.02
C MET A 374 -3.98 15.71 8.48
N ALA A 375 -2.96 15.28 9.23
CA ALA A 375 -2.76 15.75 10.60
C ALA A 375 -2.55 17.27 10.66
N ILE A 376 -1.80 17.84 9.72
CA ILE A 376 -1.58 19.28 9.65
C ILE A 376 -2.88 20.02 9.30
N GLU A 377 -3.67 19.52 8.36
CA GLU A 377 -4.95 20.12 7.96
C GLU A 377 -6.00 20.04 9.09
N LEU A 378 -6.08 18.92 9.82
CA LEU A 378 -7.09 18.73 10.88
C LEU A 378 -6.66 19.32 12.22
N PHE A 379 -5.39 19.16 12.59
CA PHE A 379 -4.92 19.45 13.95
C PHE A 379 -4.00 20.69 14.02
N GLY A 380 -3.61 21.22 12.87
CA GLY A 380 -2.70 22.36 12.77
C GLY A 380 -1.21 21.98 12.77
N LEU A 381 -0.39 22.93 12.35
CA LEU A 381 1.05 22.74 12.16
C LEU A 381 1.81 22.23 13.40
N PRO A 382 1.50 22.65 14.64
CA PRO A 382 2.20 22.16 15.83
C PRO A 382 2.11 20.65 16.05
N ALA A 383 1.02 19.99 15.61
CA ALA A 383 0.88 18.55 15.69
C ALA A 383 1.73 17.80 14.63
N GLY A 384 2.15 18.50 13.57
CA GLY A 384 2.76 17.89 12.38
C GLY A 384 4.03 17.08 12.68
N ALA A 385 4.91 17.54 13.57
CA ALA A 385 6.15 16.86 13.88
C ALA A 385 5.90 15.50 14.58
N PHE A 386 5.03 15.46 15.58
CA PHE A 386 4.69 14.24 16.32
C PHE A 386 3.87 13.27 15.46
N ALA A 387 2.92 13.82 14.69
CA ALA A 387 2.18 13.03 13.70
C ALA A 387 3.13 12.45 12.64
N GLY A 388 4.13 13.20 12.20
CA GLY A 388 5.16 12.76 11.27
C GLY A 388 5.94 11.55 11.81
N ILE A 389 6.47 11.66 13.03
CA ILE A 389 7.17 10.56 13.70
C ILE A 389 6.24 9.34 13.82
N SER A 390 5.02 9.55 14.30
CA SER A 390 4.02 8.49 14.49
C SER A 390 3.69 7.79 13.17
N CYS A 391 3.39 8.54 12.11
CA CYS A 391 3.04 7.99 10.80
C CYS A 391 4.19 7.19 10.18
N VAL A 392 5.43 7.70 10.24
CA VAL A 392 6.60 7.01 9.68
C VAL A 392 6.91 5.73 10.46
N VAL A 393 6.91 5.80 11.79
CA VAL A 393 7.19 4.63 12.63
C VAL A 393 6.08 3.58 12.48
N SER A 394 4.81 3.99 12.53
CA SER A 394 3.68 3.07 12.36
C SER A 394 3.68 2.40 10.98
N TYR A 395 4.02 3.14 9.92
CA TYR A 395 4.18 2.61 8.58
C TYR A 395 5.26 1.51 8.51
N LEU A 396 6.39 1.70 9.20
CA LEU A 396 7.42 0.67 9.29
C LEU A 396 6.92 -0.55 10.08
N PHE A 397 6.27 -0.35 11.22
CA PHE A 397 5.84 -1.46 12.09
C PHE A 397 4.62 -2.24 11.56
N SER A 398 3.84 -1.69 10.61
CA SER A 398 2.76 -2.43 9.95
C SER A 398 3.23 -3.46 8.91
N GLY A 399 4.51 -3.47 8.56
CA GLY A 399 5.05 -4.41 7.57
C GLY A 399 4.42 -4.25 6.17
N HIS A 400 4.56 -5.29 5.34
CA HIS A 400 3.91 -5.35 4.03
C HIS A 400 2.49 -5.92 4.15
N ALA A 401 1.66 -5.23 4.94
CA ALA A 401 0.24 -5.51 5.11
C ALA A 401 -0.57 -4.22 4.89
N GLY A 402 -1.86 -4.35 4.59
CA GLY A 402 -2.73 -3.20 4.39
C GLY A 402 -4.17 -3.60 4.11
N ILE A 403 -5.07 -2.63 4.18
CA ILE A 403 -6.49 -2.81 3.90
C ILE A 403 -6.76 -2.99 2.40
N TYR A 404 -5.90 -2.47 1.53
CA TYR A 404 -6.04 -2.54 0.07
C TYR A 404 -5.16 -3.64 -0.52
N ARG A 405 -5.71 -4.84 -0.71
CA ARG A 405 -4.94 -6.00 -1.19
C ARG A 405 -4.44 -5.87 -2.64
N ALA A 406 -5.07 -5.05 -3.46
CA ALA A 406 -4.64 -4.76 -4.83
C ALA A 406 -3.50 -3.72 -4.90
N GLN A 407 -3.15 -3.08 -3.78
CA GLN A 407 -2.00 -2.17 -3.69
C GLN A 407 -0.72 -2.95 -4.03
N ARG A 408 0.14 -2.35 -4.84
CA ARG A 408 1.39 -2.98 -5.27
C ARG A 408 2.55 -2.54 -4.42
N ILE A 409 3.55 -3.40 -4.31
CA ILE A 409 4.81 -3.07 -3.66
C ILE A 409 5.73 -2.49 -4.72
N GLY A 410 5.98 -1.19 -4.67
CA GLY A 410 6.93 -0.50 -5.55
C GLY A 410 8.35 -0.56 -5.00
N LEU A 411 8.49 -0.31 -3.67
CA LEU A 411 9.74 -0.47 -2.94
C LEU A 411 9.46 -1.16 -1.60
N SER A 412 10.35 -2.08 -1.20
CA SER A 412 10.23 -2.72 0.10
C SER A 412 10.38 -1.71 1.23
N LYS A 413 9.51 -1.81 2.26
CA LYS A 413 9.67 -1.03 3.51
C LYS A 413 10.98 -1.35 4.25
N TYR A 414 11.53 -2.54 4.02
CA TYR A 414 12.74 -3.01 4.69
C TYR A 414 13.81 -3.37 3.66
N PRO A 415 15.00 -2.78 3.72
CA PRO A 415 16.09 -3.04 2.75
C PRO A 415 16.52 -4.52 2.65
N ARG A 416 16.14 -5.33 3.67
CA ARG A 416 16.51 -6.75 3.76
C ARG A 416 15.40 -7.73 3.40
N VAL A 417 14.18 -7.25 3.24
CA VAL A 417 13.06 -8.08 2.81
C VAL A 417 12.97 -7.94 1.30
N PHE A 418 13.38 -8.98 0.60
CA PHE A 418 13.21 -9.06 -0.85
C PHE A 418 11.72 -9.16 -1.16
N VAL A 419 11.24 -8.17 -1.86
CA VAL A 419 9.88 -8.15 -2.40
C VAL A 419 10.01 -7.82 -3.87
N GLU A 420 9.38 -8.62 -4.69
CA GLU A 420 9.30 -8.40 -6.12
C GLU A 420 8.51 -7.12 -6.42
N GLU A 421 9.12 -6.21 -7.20
CA GLU A 421 8.46 -4.95 -7.55
C GLU A 421 7.20 -5.23 -8.39
N GLY A 422 6.11 -4.56 -8.04
CA GLY A 422 4.83 -4.72 -8.73
C GLY A 422 3.96 -5.87 -8.22
N VAL A 423 4.44 -6.69 -7.27
CA VAL A 423 3.62 -7.71 -6.60
C VAL A 423 2.53 -7.06 -5.76
N SER A 424 1.30 -7.56 -5.87
CA SER A 424 0.21 -7.07 -5.04
C SER A 424 0.29 -7.62 -3.60
N LEU A 425 -0.25 -6.87 -2.64
CA LEU A 425 -0.35 -7.37 -1.25
C LEU A 425 -1.16 -8.67 -1.14
N ALA A 426 -2.04 -8.96 -2.10
CA ALA A 426 -2.80 -10.20 -2.12
C ALA A 426 -1.93 -11.44 -2.37
N THR A 427 -0.89 -11.30 -3.19
CA THR A 427 0.00 -12.40 -3.60
C THR A 427 1.31 -12.44 -2.83
N PHE A 428 1.66 -11.37 -2.11
CA PHE A 428 2.90 -11.26 -1.36
C PHE A 428 3.23 -12.43 -0.41
N PRO A 429 2.28 -13.02 0.35
CA PRO A 429 2.59 -14.14 1.25
C PRO A 429 3.14 -15.38 0.55
N SER A 430 2.73 -15.64 -0.71
CA SER A 430 3.22 -16.78 -1.50
C SER A 430 4.62 -16.56 -2.08
N HIS A 431 5.07 -15.30 -2.16
CA HIS A 431 6.40 -14.92 -2.66
C HIS A 431 7.44 -14.78 -1.54
N ARG A 432 7.04 -14.97 -0.28
CA ARG A 432 7.94 -14.93 0.89
C ARG A 432 8.75 -16.22 1.07
N GLN A 433 8.37 -17.30 0.41
CA GLN A 433 9.18 -18.50 0.30
C GLN A 433 10.16 -18.29 -0.84
N GLN A 434 11.42 -17.93 -0.49
CA GLN A 434 12.52 -18.10 -1.42
C GLN A 434 12.56 -19.58 -1.82
N PRO A 435 12.64 -19.93 -3.10
CA PRO A 435 13.05 -21.27 -3.45
C PRO A 435 14.44 -21.47 -2.79
N GLU A 436 14.55 -22.40 -1.88
CA GLU A 436 15.85 -22.95 -1.49
C GLU A 436 16.45 -23.50 -2.78
N PHE A 437 17.39 -22.76 -3.35
CA PHE A 437 18.22 -23.26 -4.42
C PHE A 437 19.10 -24.34 -3.80
N ASP A 438 18.77 -25.58 -4.09
CA ASP A 438 19.64 -26.71 -3.75
C ASP A 438 20.85 -26.66 -4.69
N LEU A 439 21.90 -25.99 -4.20
CA LEU A 439 23.14 -25.72 -4.95
C LEU A 439 23.85 -27.00 -5.36
N PHE A 440 23.53 -28.11 -4.70
CA PHE A 440 24.28 -29.35 -4.84
C PHE A 440 23.64 -30.31 -5.85
N SER A 441 22.33 -30.26 -6.07
CA SER A 441 21.66 -31.14 -7.06
C SER A 441 22.02 -30.79 -8.52
N ASP A 442 22.36 -29.51 -8.79
CA ASP A 442 22.77 -29.09 -10.14
C ASP A 442 24.27 -29.27 -10.41
N ILE A 443 25.11 -29.40 -9.35
CA ILE A 443 26.57 -29.61 -9.50
C ILE A 443 26.89 -31.05 -9.85
N ASP A 444 26.15 -32.02 -9.30
CA ASP A 444 26.35 -33.46 -9.60
C ASP A 444 25.88 -33.85 -11.01
N SER A 445 25.00 -33.06 -11.64
CA SER A 445 24.58 -33.27 -13.03
C SER A 445 25.58 -32.78 -14.08
N LEU A 446 26.62 -32.05 -13.67
CA LEU A 446 27.70 -31.54 -14.54
C LEU A 446 28.82 -32.56 -14.69
N GLY A 447 28.48 -33.81 -14.95
CA GLY A 447 29.41 -34.90 -15.14
C GLY A 447 30.38 -34.73 -16.32
N PHE A 448 31.57 -35.26 -16.10
CA PHE A 448 32.66 -35.64 -17.01
C PHE A 448 33.61 -34.55 -17.52
N VAL A 449 34.85 -34.68 -17.05
CA VAL A 449 36.05 -34.11 -17.68
C VAL A 449 36.42 -35.02 -18.86
N GLU A 450 36.33 -34.53 -20.10
CA GLU A 450 36.87 -35.20 -21.26
C GLU A 450 38.42 -35.23 -21.16
N MET A 451 38.99 -36.41 -21.13
CA MET A 451 40.42 -36.63 -21.16
C MET A 451 40.83 -36.96 -22.60
N GLU A 452 41.57 -36.10 -23.24
CA GLU A 452 42.19 -36.37 -24.53
C GLU A 452 43.69 -36.68 -24.32
N ASN A 453 44.11 -37.87 -24.67
CA ASN A 453 45.50 -38.37 -24.53
C ASN A 453 46.10 -38.29 -23.12
N GLY A 454 45.29 -38.51 -22.06
CA GLY A 454 45.81 -38.55 -20.67
C GLY A 454 46.24 -37.21 -20.07
N LYS A 455 45.94 -36.09 -20.75
CA LYS A 455 46.16 -34.72 -20.23
C LYS A 455 44.84 -33.97 -20.28
N PRO A 456 44.49 -33.20 -19.22
CA PRO A 456 43.33 -32.35 -19.27
C PRO A 456 43.51 -31.29 -20.36
N LYS A 457 42.53 -31.23 -21.30
CA LYS A 457 42.51 -30.21 -22.35
C LYS A 457 42.49 -28.82 -21.67
N ARG A 458 43.40 -27.93 -22.05
CA ARG A 458 43.44 -26.56 -21.52
C ARG A 458 42.30 -25.73 -22.16
N CYS A 459 41.08 -25.97 -21.70
CA CYS A 459 39.94 -25.17 -22.12
C CYS A 459 39.72 -24.05 -21.10
N LEU A 460 39.75 -22.82 -21.55
CA LEU A 460 39.24 -21.71 -20.76
C LEU A 460 37.76 -21.90 -20.59
N THR A 461 37.28 -21.73 -19.37
CA THR A 461 35.88 -21.93 -19.01
C THR A 461 35.36 -20.63 -18.42
N ALA A 462 34.17 -20.23 -18.80
CA ALA A 462 33.47 -19.10 -18.23
C ALA A 462 32.44 -19.59 -17.20
N LEU A 463 32.55 -19.11 -15.97
CA LEU A 463 31.57 -19.31 -14.92
C LEU A 463 30.71 -18.07 -14.81
N ARG A 464 29.41 -18.16 -15.13
CA ARG A 464 28.47 -17.05 -15.02
C ARG A 464 27.65 -17.19 -13.75
N LEU A 465 27.75 -16.16 -12.91
CA LEU A 465 27.08 -16.04 -11.64
C LEU A 465 25.93 -15.02 -11.78
N TYR A 466 24.68 -15.50 -11.82
CA TYR A 466 23.50 -14.65 -11.96
C TYR A 466 22.87 -14.40 -10.59
N PHE A 467 22.66 -13.13 -10.27
CA PHE A 467 22.04 -12.68 -9.03
C PHE A 467 21.31 -11.36 -9.22
N HIS A 468 20.47 -10.97 -8.28
CA HIS A 468 19.73 -9.71 -8.36
C HIS A 468 20.63 -8.52 -7.96
N TYR A 469 20.39 -7.35 -8.54
CA TYR A 469 21.12 -6.11 -8.26
C TYR A 469 21.21 -5.77 -6.77
N GLY A 470 20.10 -6.00 -6.02
CA GLY A 470 20.03 -5.75 -4.57
C GLY A 470 20.54 -6.90 -3.68
N ALA A 471 21.04 -8.01 -4.24
CA ALA A 471 21.45 -9.18 -3.48
C ALA A 471 22.68 -8.88 -2.59
N ARG A 472 22.69 -9.40 -1.35
CA ARG A 472 23.74 -9.21 -0.35
C ARG A 472 24.23 -10.54 0.19
N VAL A 473 25.45 -10.54 0.74
CA VAL A 473 26.10 -11.71 1.33
C VAL A 473 25.27 -12.30 2.47
N HIS A 474 25.03 -13.63 2.42
CA HIS A 474 24.32 -14.40 3.44
C HIS A 474 25.32 -15.04 4.42
N GLY A 475 24.96 -15.12 5.70
CA GLY A 475 25.70 -15.97 6.65
C GLY A 475 26.19 -15.31 7.93
N LYS A 476 25.98 -14.02 8.19
CA LYS A 476 26.34 -13.40 9.47
C LYS A 476 25.12 -13.28 10.38
N THR A 477 25.18 -13.83 11.60
CA THR A 477 24.15 -13.74 12.64
C THR A 477 24.25 -12.44 13.44
N GLY A 478 23.12 -11.91 13.95
CA GLY A 478 23.07 -10.72 14.80
C GLY A 478 23.25 -9.39 14.05
N TRP A 479 23.71 -8.36 14.74
CA TRP A 479 23.89 -6.98 14.25
C TRP A 479 24.80 -6.86 13.02
N ARG A 480 25.69 -7.81 12.78
CA ARG A 480 26.56 -7.87 11.59
C ARG A 480 25.81 -8.15 10.27
N LYS A 481 24.56 -8.60 10.33
CA LYS A 481 23.67 -8.68 9.14
C LYS A 481 23.35 -7.31 8.56
N LEU A 482 23.41 -6.24 9.37
CA LEU A 482 23.06 -4.88 8.97
C LEU A 482 24.09 -4.25 8.01
N THR A 483 25.34 -4.71 8.06
CA THR A 483 26.47 -4.18 7.30
C THR A 483 26.98 -5.12 6.22
N ALA A 484 26.20 -6.16 5.83
CA ALA A 484 26.62 -7.10 4.80
C ALA A 484 26.78 -6.39 3.44
N PRO A 485 27.93 -6.55 2.76
CA PRO A 485 28.18 -5.91 1.48
C PRO A 485 27.25 -6.47 0.38
N PRO A 486 26.95 -5.70 -0.67
CA PRO A 486 26.20 -6.19 -1.82
C PRO A 486 27.03 -7.19 -2.62
N LEU A 487 26.37 -8.20 -3.22
CA LEU A 487 27.06 -9.28 -3.96
C LEU A 487 27.83 -8.78 -5.18
N ASN A 488 27.33 -7.75 -5.86
CA ASN A 488 27.98 -7.15 -7.02
C ASN A 488 29.34 -6.50 -6.69
N TRP A 489 29.55 -6.13 -5.44
CA TRP A 489 30.85 -5.64 -4.96
C TRP A 489 31.68 -6.76 -4.35
N HIS A 490 31.05 -7.66 -3.60
CA HIS A 490 31.72 -8.71 -2.81
C HIS A 490 32.31 -9.82 -3.69
N LEU A 491 31.53 -10.37 -4.63
CA LEU A 491 31.96 -11.49 -5.47
C LEU A 491 33.15 -11.18 -6.38
N PRO A 492 33.26 -10.00 -7.04
CA PRO A 492 34.46 -9.66 -7.80
C PRO A 492 35.72 -9.55 -6.93
N HIS A 493 35.59 -9.08 -5.67
CA HIS A 493 36.71 -9.01 -4.73
C HIS A 493 37.17 -10.40 -4.32
N LEU A 494 36.23 -11.30 -4.00
CA LEU A 494 36.58 -12.71 -3.70
C LEU A 494 37.23 -13.39 -4.89
N ALA A 495 36.77 -13.18 -6.11
CA ALA A 495 37.37 -13.74 -7.31
C ALA A 495 38.79 -13.24 -7.51
N LYS A 496 39.06 -11.95 -7.25
CA LYS A 496 40.39 -11.37 -7.32
C LYS A 496 41.32 -11.93 -6.23
N GLU A 497 40.84 -12.04 -4.99
CA GLU A 497 41.61 -12.63 -3.87
C GLU A 497 41.92 -14.10 -4.10
N PHE A 498 41.00 -14.85 -4.72
CA PHE A 498 41.19 -16.24 -5.10
C PHE A 498 42.16 -16.41 -6.29
N GLY A 499 42.48 -15.32 -6.98
CA GLY A 499 43.39 -15.30 -8.12
C GLY A 499 42.76 -15.77 -9.42
N ILE A 500 41.44 -15.61 -9.62
CA ILE A 500 40.78 -15.84 -10.90
C ILE A 500 41.35 -14.89 -11.97
N GLN A 501 41.63 -15.43 -13.18
CA GLN A 501 42.32 -14.69 -14.23
C GLN A 501 41.50 -13.46 -14.70
N GLN A 502 40.21 -13.62 -14.88
CA GLN A 502 39.33 -12.52 -15.33
C GLN A 502 37.99 -12.57 -14.64
N ALA A 503 37.50 -11.41 -14.21
CA ALA A 503 36.17 -11.22 -13.66
C ALA A 503 35.51 -9.99 -14.30
N VAL A 504 34.36 -10.16 -14.93
CA VAL A 504 33.60 -9.09 -15.60
C VAL A 504 32.17 -9.04 -15.07
N LEU A 505 31.77 -7.89 -14.53
CA LEU A 505 30.41 -7.67 -14.10
C LEU A 505 29.60 -7.01 -15.23
N HIS A 506 28.65 -7.76 -15.79
CA HIS A 506 27.76 -7.26 -16.84
C HIS A 506 26.56 -6.55 -16.23
N ARG A 507 26.32 -5.31 -16.65
CA ARG A 507 25.10 -4.58 -16.33
C ARG A 507 24.04 -4.95 -17.38
N VAL A 508 22.94 -5.54 -16.92
CA VAL A 508 21.83 -5.94 -17.76
C VAL A 508 20.84 -4.79 -17.88
N GLN A 509 20.46 -4.40 -19.10
CA GLN A 509 19.46 -3.36 -19.33
C GLN A 509 18.02 -3.91 -19.17
N MET A 510 17.83 -5.21 -19.45
CA MET A 510 16.54 -5.88 -19.37
C MET A 510 16.77 -7.38 -19.18
N GLY A 511 16.00 -8.00 -18.31
CA GLY A 511 16.08 -9.44 -18.13
C GLY A 511 15.22 -9.97 -16.99
N TYR A 512 15.23 -11.30 -16.84
CA TYR A 512 14.59 -12.01 -15.73
C TYR A 512 15.43 -13.23 -15.34
N LEU A 513 15.35 -13.63 -14.08
CA LEU A 513 15.81 -14.93 -13.60
C LEU A 513 14.62 -15.92 -13.59
N ARG A 514 14.92 -17.21 -13.62
CA ARG A 514 13.88 -18.27 -13.67
C ARG A 514 12.85 -18.07 -12.54
N GLY A 515 11.58 -17.93 -12.89
CA GLY A 515 10.48 -17.71 -11.96
C GLY A 515 10.09 -16.26 -11.72
N ASN A 516 10.80 -15.30 -12.33
CA ASN A 516 10.56 -13.86 -12.20
C ASN A 516 10.03 -13.23 -13.49
N ASP A 517 9.37 -12.08 -13.35
CA ASP A 517 8.91 -11.28 -14.47
C ASP A 517 10.06 -10.52 -15.15
N LEU A 518 9.82 -10.07 -16.38
CA LEU A 518 10.78 -9.29 -17.15
C LEU A 518 10.95 -7.90 -16.52
N ASN A 519 12.17 -7.57 -16.11
CA ASN A 519 12.55 -6.28 -15.54
C ASN A 519 13.39 -5.47 -16.53
N HIS A 520 13.20 -4.15 -16.53
CA HIS A 520 13.94 -3.18 -17.34
C HIS A 520 14.75 -2.24 -16.45
N ASP A 521 15.95 -1.88 -16.88
CA ASP A 521 16.73 -0.80 -16.24
C ASP A 521 16.10 0.55 -16.64
N HIS A 522 15.66 1.32 -15.67
CA HIS A 522 15.19 2.68 -15.87
C HIS A 522 16.31 3.65 -15.50
N HIS A 523 16.58 4.65 -16.33
CA HIS A 523 17.70 5.59 -16.18
C HIS A 523 17.78 6.28 -14.80
N GLU A 524 16.68 6.38 -14.08
CA GLU A 524 16.62 7.04 -12.75
C GLU A 524 16.70 6.06 -11.57
N VAL A 525 16.22 4.83 -11.72
CA VAL A 525 16.23 3.82 -10.63
C VAL A 525 16.39 2.43 -11.22
N THR A 526 17.50 1.76 -10.91
CA THR A 526 17.72 0.36 -11.27
C THR A 526 16.88 -0.54 -10.37
N PRO A 527 15.94 -1.35 -10.91
CA PRO A 527 15.14 -2.27 -10.11
C PRO A 527 16.03 -3.25 -9.33
N HIS A 528 15.73 -3.47 -8.05
CA HIS A 528 16.51 -4.39 -7.20
C HIS A 528 16.54 -5.83 -7.72
N GLN A 529 15.59 -6.19 -8.57
CA GLN A 529 15.46 -7.52 -9.19
C GLN A 529 16.00 -7.60 -10.61
N LEU A 530 16.56 -6.50 -11.13
CA LEU A 530 17.23 -6.57 -12.40
C LEU A 530 18.37 -7.60 -12.28
N PRO A 531 18.43 -8.63 -13.15
CA PRO A 531 19.50 -9.61 -13.10
C PRO A 531 20.85 -8.93 -13.35
N GLN A 532 21.86 -9.37 -12.59
CA GLN A 532 23.27 -9.07 -12.88
C GLN A 532 23.98 -10.37 -13.20
N CYS A 533 24.99 -10.30 -14.03
CA CYS A 533 25.83 -11.43 -14.35
C CYS A 533 27.29 -11.07 -14.05
N LEU A 534 27.89 -11.77 -13.10
CA LEU A 534 29.35 -11.77 -12.94
C LEU A 534 29.91 -12.96 -13.72
N GLU A 535 30.73 -12.69 -14.72
CA GLU A 535 31.43 -13.70 -15.51
C GLU A 535 32.87 -13.81 -15.00
N LEU A 536 33.25 -15.03 -14.63
CA LEU A 536 34.59 -15.40 -14.18
C LEU A 536 35.21 -16.32 -15.23
N ILE A 537 36.40 -16.02 -15.70
CA ILE A 537 37.11 -16.81 -16.72
C ILE A 537 38.41 -17.29 -16.16
N ASP A 538 38.56 -18.63 -16.13
CA ASP A 538 39.76 -19.33 -15.71
C ASP A 538 39.65 -20.82 -16.15
N HIS A 539 40.62 -21.64 -15.74
CA HIS A 539 40.55 -23.08 -15.90
C HIS A 539 39.38 -23.67 -15.09
N GLU A 540 38.66 -24.64 -15.66
CA GLU A 540 37.47 -25.23 -15.05
C GLU A 540 37.69 -25.73 -13.62
N ALA A 541 38.82 -26.41 -13.36
CA ALA A 541 39.17 -26.92 -12.05
C ALA A 541 39.22 -25.82 -10.97
N LYS A 542 39.79 -24.67 -11.33
CA LYS A 542 39.93 -23.52 -10.42
C LYS A 542 38.60 -22.81 -10.19
N LEU A 543 37.77 -22.71 -11.21
CA LEU A 543 36.39 -22.15 -11.09
C LEU A 543 35.51 -23.02 -10.20
N ARG A 544 35.64 -24.35 -10.32
CA ARG A 544 34.93 -25.30 -9.45
C ARG A 544 35.38 -25.20 -8.00
N GLU A 545 36.70 -25.06 -7.78
CA GLU A 545 37.27 -24.86 -6.45
C GLU A 545 36.78 -23.54 -5.83
N PHE A 546 36.71 -22.45 -6.61
CA PHE A 546 36.13 -21.18 -6.19
C PHE A 546 34.69 -21.35 -5.71
N VAL A 547 33.84 -22.02 -6.49
CA VAL A 547 32.44 -22.30 -6.11
C VAL A 547 32.37 -23.12 -4.82
N LYS A 548 33.24 -24.11 -4.64
CA LYS A 548 33.28 -24.96 -3.45
C LYS A 548 33.69 -24.16 -2.20
N VAL A 549 34.71 -23.34 -2.30
CA VAL A 549 35.24 -22.54 -1.18
C VAL A 549 34.21 -21.48 -0.74
N TYR A 550 33.59 -20.81 -1.68
CA TYR A 550 32.64 -19.71 -1.41
C TYR A 550 31.16 -20.13 -1.52
N SER A 551 30.87 -21.42 -1.36
CA SER A 551 29.50 -21.95 -1.45
C SER A 551 28.49 -21.26 -0.53
N ALA A 552 28.92 -20.77 0.64
CA ALA A 552 28.08 -20.03 1.59
C ALA A 552 27.63 -18.66 1.04
N ASP A 553 28.50 -17.98 0.30
CA ASP A 553 28.21 -16.65 -0.29
C ASP A 553 27.38 -16.79 -1.58
N LEU A 554 27.41 -17.96 -2.21
CA LEU A 554 26.76 -18.26 -3.47
C LEU A 554 25.35 -18.87 -3.34
N ARG A 555 24.79 -18.99 -2.13
CA ARG A 555 23.48 -19.62 -1.87
C ARG A 555 22.29 -19.00 -2.63
N GLN A 556 22.41 -17.74 -3.06
CA GLN A 556 21.35 -17.02 -3.79
C GLN A 556 21.78 -16.70 -5.23
N VAL A 557 22.79 -17.36 -5.72
CA VAL A 557 23.39 -17.10 -7.02
C VAL A 557 23.13 -18.31 -7.93
N ARG A 558 22.55 -18.05 -9.11
CA ARG A 558 22.45 -19.10 -10.15
C ARG A 558 23.79 -19.21 -10.84
N ILE A 559 24.32 -20.40 -10.86
CA ILE A 559 25.64 -20.70 -11.43
C ILE A 559 25.47 -21.41 -12.76
N VAL A 560 26.13 -20.92 -13.80
CA VAL A 560 26.16 -21.53 -15.14
C VAL A 560 27.61 -21.62 -15.59
N LEU A 561 28.07 -22.84 -15.90
CA LEU A 561 29.40 -23.08 -16.45
C LEU A 561 29.29 -23.19 -17.97
N ILE A 562 30.12 -22.42 -18.68
CA ILE A 562 30.19 -22.42 -20.15
C ILE A 562 31.61 -22.80 -20.52
N ARG A 563 31.76 -23.92 -21.22
CA ARG A 563 33.07 -24.33 -21.76
C ARG A 563 33.31 -23.55 -23.07
N GLY A 564 34.46 -22.93 -23.15
CA GLY A 564 34.89 -22.16 -24.31
C GLY A 564 36.26 -22.67 -24.78
N GLU A 565 36.65 -22.33 -25.98
CA GLU A 565 37.95 -22.56 -26.57
C GLU A 565 38.71 -21.25 -26.62
N ASP A 566 39.97 -21.23 -26.18
CA ASP A 566 40.85 -20.05 -26.28
C ASP A 566 41.44 -20.05 -27.71
N LEU A 567 41.00 -19.06 -28.51
CA LEU A 567 41.55 -18.91 -29.86
C LEU A 567 42.83 -18.07 -29.78
N PRO A 568 43.99 -18.63 -30.21
CA PRO A 568 45.21 -17.87 -30.23
C PRO A 568 45.12 -16.68 -31.21
N HIS A 569 45.73 -15.58 -30.83
CA HIS A 569 45.67 -14.29 -31.59
C HIS A 569 46.21 -14.42 -33.05
N GLU A 570 46.97 -15.47 -33.34
CA GLU A 570 47.54 -15.73 -34.68
C GLU A 570 46.48 -16.23 -35.68
N ASP A 571 45.35 -16.75 -35.24
CA ASP A 571 44.27 -17.27 -36.11
C ASP A 571 43.26 -16.22 -36.53
N LEU A 572 43.41 -14.94 -36.05
CA LEU A 572 42.47 -13.84 -36.34
C LEU A 572 42.81 -13.05 -37.63
N HIS A 573 43.88 -13.46 -38.36
CA HIS A 573 44.23 -12.90 -39.66
C HIS A 573 43.56 -13.64 -40.84
N LEU A 574 42.24 -13.86 -40.75
CA LEU A 574 41.46 -14.36 -41.88
C LEU A 574 40.50 -13.30 -42.40
N HIS A 575 40.81 -12.88 -43.63
CA HIS A 575 40.01 -12.08 -44.55
C HIS A 575 39.90 -10.56 -44.29
N GLN A 576 40.96 -9.83 -44.68
CA GLN A 576 40.83 -8.61 -45.45
C GLN A 576 41.05 -9.02 -46.91
N ASP A 577 39.94 -9.25 -47.63
CA ASP A 577 39.81 -9.14 -49.08
C ASP A 577 38.44 -8.52 -49.39
#